data_16695fbb1fa4f55dedb9970f47b1489d
#
_entry.id   16695fbb1fa4f55dedb9970f47b1489d
#
_cell.length_a   1.000
_cell.length_b   1.000
_cell.length_c   1.000
_cell.angle_alpha   90.00
_cell.angle_beta   90.00
_cell.angle_gamma   90.00
#
_symmetry.space_group_name_H-M   'P 1'
#
loop_
_entity.id
_entity.type
_entity.pdbx_description
1 polymer ?
#
loop_
_entity_poly.entity_id
_entity_poly.type
_entity_poly.pdbx_seq_one_letter_code
_entity_poly.pdbx_strand_id
1 'polypeptide(L)'
;MIDTNIAIYAMEAHPALKGLAPCSPAISIISEIELLGKKGISAQEVSEVRALLEGFPVIPISDAIKEIAIDLKQKYSVKTPDAIIAATAQNLGLILITADKGFAKLNEVDVLIVEL
;
A
#
# COMPACT_ATOMS: atom_id res chain seq x y z
N MET A 1 -4.83 5.32 -0.79
CA MET A 1 -4.06 4.12 -0.39
C MET A 1 -2.83 3.98 -1.26
N ILE A 2 -1.67 3.85 -0.67
CA ILE A 2 -0.44 3.56 -1.41
C ILE A 2 0.05 2.16 -1.04
N ASP A 3 0.67 1.46 -2.00
CA ASP A 3 1.29 0.18 -1.71
C ASP A 3 2.70 0.35 -1.12
N THR A 4 3.34 -0.75 -0.75
CA THR A 4 4.64 -0.72 -0.09
C THR A 4 5.72 -0.08 -0.95
N ASN A 5 5.74 -0.36 -2.26
CA ASN A 5 6.75 0.20 -3.16
C ASN A 5 6.57 1.72 -3.34
N ILE A 6 5.33 2.20 -3.43
CA ILE A 6 5.07 3.63 -3.51
C ILE A 6 5.52 4.32 -2.22
N ALA A 7 5.33 3.69 -1.05
CA ALA A 7 5.82 4.22 0.21
C ALA A 7 7.36 4.36 0.20
N ILE A 8 8.08 3.40 -0.35
CA ILE A 8 9.53 3.47 -0.50
C ILE A 8 9.94 4.65 -1.38
N TYR A 9 9.28 4.82 -2.52
CA TYR A 9 9.56 5.95 -3.41
C TYR A 9 9.22 7.29 -2.77
N ALA A 10 8.17 7.35 -1.94
CA ALA A 10 7.84 8.55 -1.18
C ALA A 10 8.95 8.91 -0.19
N MET A 11 9.57 7.92 0.45
CA MET A 11 10.72 8.13 1.34
C MET A 11 11.91 8.71 0.58
N GLU A 12 12.09 8.31 -0.67
CA GLU A 12 13.16 8.78 -1.55
C GLU A 12 12.84 10.11 -2.23
N ALA A 13 11.66 10.69 -1.94
CA ALA A 13 11.16 11.92 -2.57
C ALA A 13 11.17 11.84 -4.11
N HIS A 14 10.73 10.69 -4.66
CA HIS A 14 10.75 10.45 -6.09
C HIS A 14 9.92 11.49 -6.85
N PRO A 15 10.45 12.11 -7.94
CA PRO A 15 9.75 13.18 -8.66
C PRO A 15 8.36 12.79 -9.21
N ALA A 16 8.17 11.50 -9.56
CA ALA A 16 6.88 11.02 -10.07
C ALA A 16 5.75 11.16 -9.05
N LEU A 17 6.06 11.34 -7.75
CA LEU A 17 5.07 11.44 -6.69
C LEU A 17 4.74 12.87 -6.28
N LYS A 18 5.33 13.88 -6.92
CA LYS A 18 5.08 15.29 -6.58
C LYS A 18 3.60 15.68 -6.70
N GLY A 19 2.91 15.15 -7.69
CA GLY A 19 1.48 15.41 -7.88
C GLY A 19 0.58 14.79 -6.82
N LEU A 20 1.12 13.91 -5.98
CA LEU A 20 0.38 13.23 -4.91
C LEU A 20 0.58 13.91 -3.55
N ALA A 21 1.47 14.87 -3.44
CA ALA A 21 1.79 15.55 -2.18
C ALA A 21 0.58 16.16 -1.46
N PRO A 22 -0.43 16.73 -2.15
CA PRO A 22 -1.62 17.25 -1.48
C PRO A 22 -2.56 16.17 -0.96
N CYS A 23 -2.43 14.93 -1.41
CA CYS A 23 -3.25 13.82 -0.96
C CYS A 23 -2.75 13.35 0.40
N SER A 24 -3.66 12.99 1.30
CA SER A 24 -3.31 12.35 2.57
C SER A 24 -3.42 10.83 2.41
N PRO A 25 -2.38 10.17 1.89
CA PRO A 25 -2.48 8.75 1.58
C PRO A 25 -2.56 7.93 2.86
N ALA A 26 -3.38 6.90 2.83
CA ALA A 26 -3.39 5.86 3.84
C ALA A 26 -2.47 4.71 3.42
N ILE A 27 -2.02 3.95 4.38
CA ILE A 27 -1.16 2.79 4.14
C ILE A 27 -1.70 1.58 4.92
N SER A 28 -1.60 0.40 4.34
CA SER A 28 -2.00 -0.83 5.02
C SER A 28 -0.99 -1.21 6.10
N ILE A 29 -1.47 -1.83 7.18
CA ILE A 29 -0.59 -2.44 8.19
C ILE A 29 0.36 -3.46 7.57
N ILE A 30 -0.04 -4.09 6.46
CA ILE A 30 0.84 -4.99 5.70
C ILE A 30 2.10 -4.24 5.22
N SER A 31 1.93 -3.04 4.70
CA SER A 31 3.07 -2.23 4.25
C SER A 31 3.97 -1.82 5.41
N GLU A 32 3.40 -1.50 6.58
CA GLU A 32 4.19 -1.24 7.79
C GLU A 32 5.04 -2.45 8.16
N ILE A 33 4.44 -3.64 8.15
CA ILE A 33 5.15 -4.89 8.45
C ILE A 33 6.25 -5.15 7.42
N GLU A 34 5.97 -4.96 6.14
CA GLU A 34 6.96 -5.17 5.07
C GLU A 34 8.12 -4.19 5.16
N LEU A 35 7.83 -2.92 5.45
CA LEU A 35 8.86 -1.88 5.55
C LEU A 35 9.76 -2.06 6.78
N LEU A 36 9.18 -2.42 7.93
CA LEU A 36 9.93 -2.58 9.17
C LEU A 36 10.44 -4.00 9.39
N GLY A 37 9.81 -4.98 8.75
CA GLY A 37 10.16 -6.40 8.88
C GLY A 37 11.28 -6.86 7.96
N LYS A 38 11.96 -5.96 7.26
CA LYS A 38 13.06 -6.31 6.38
C LYS A 38 14.22 -6.88 7.19
N LYS A 39 14.69 -8.07 6.79
CA LYS A 39 15.82 -8.71 7.45
C LYS A 39 17.07 -7.84 7.33
N GLY A 40 17.74 -7.60 8.46
CA GLY A 40 18.96 -6.78 8.50
C GLY A 40 18.71 -5.28 8.41
N ILE A 41 17.47 -4.84 8.62
CA ILE A 41 17.17 -3.39 8.61
C ILE A 41 18.01 -2.66 9.64
N SER A 42 18.59 -1.52 9.25
CA SER A 42 19.40 -0.70 10.16
C SER A 42 18.52 0.15 11.08
N ALA A 43 19.11 0.62 12.19
CA ALA A 43 18.41 1.53 13.10
C ALA A 43 18.04 2.83 12.39
N GLN A 44 18.86 3.32 11.48
CA GLN A 44 18.57 4.51 10.69
C GLN A 44 17.37 4.30 9.77
N GLU A 45 17.31 3.17 9.08
CA GLU A 45 16.17 2.82 8.22
C GLU A 45 14.88 2.70 9.03
N VAL A 46 14.92 2.09 10.21
CA VAL A 46 13.76 2.02 11.11
C VAL A 46 13.27 3.42 11.46
N SER A 47 14.18 4.32 11.81
CA SER A 47 13.85 5.71 12.15
C SER A 47 13.20 6.44 10.97
N GLU A 48 13.72 6.25 9.76
CA GLU A 48 13.18 6.85 8.54
C GLU A 48 11.76 6.34 8.23
N VAL A 49 11.54 5.03 8.36
CA VAL A 49 10.23 4.43 8.13
C VAL A 49 9.22 4.94 9.15
N ARG A 50 9.58 4.98 10.42
CA ARG A 50 8.68 5.47 11.46
C ARG A 50 8.33 6.94 11.27
N ALA A 51 9.28 7.75 10.83
CA ALA A 51 9.02 9.15 10.51
C ALA A 51 8.03 9.29 9.34
N LEU A 52 8.18 8.45 8.31
CA LEU A 52 7.23 8.41 7.20
C LEU A 52 5.83 8.04 7.68
N LEU A 53 5.72 7.00 8.51
CA LEU A 53 4.44 6.48 8.98
C LEU A 53 3.69 7.47 9.89
N GLU A 54 4.39 8.38 10.55
CA GLU A 54 3.75 9.45 11.33
C GLU A 54 2.85 10.34 10.47
N GLY A 55 3.17 10.48 9.19
CA GLY A 55 2.40 11.29 8.26
C GLY A 55 1.23 10.58 7.60
N PHE A 56 1.08 9.26 7.81
CA PHE A 56 0.06 8.47 7.12
C PHE A 56 -0.78 7.67 8.11
N PRO A 57 -2.12 7.66 7.95
CA PRO A 57 -2.93 6.68 8.68
C PRO A 57 -2.54 5.26 8.28
N VAL A 58 -2.23 4.43 9.26
CA VAL A 58 -1.96 2.99 9.06
C VAL A 58 -3.25 2.23 9.35
N ILE A 59 -3.74 1.53 8.36
CA ILE A 59 -5.05 0.86 8.42
C ILE A 59 -4.85 -0.61 8.82
N PRO A 60 -5.41 -1.04 9.94
CA PRO A 60 -5.34 -2.44 10.35
C PRO A 60 -6.25 -3.34 9.50
N ILE A 61 -6.02 -4.64 9.58
CA ILE A 61 -6.87 -5.62 8.91
C ILE A 61 -8.13 -5.82 9.77
N SER A 62 -9.26 -5.33 9.28
CA SER A 62 -10.56 -5.59 9.89
C SER A 62 -11.15 -6.90 9.36
N ASP A 63 -12.24 -7.38 9.98
CA ASP A 63 -12.96 -8.54 9.46
C ASP A 63 -13.48 -8.29 8.05
N ALA A 64 -13.97 -7.09 7.77
CA ALA A 64 -14.44 -6.72 6.43
C ALA A 64 -13.30 -6.79 5.41
N ILE A 65 -12.14 -6.25 5.73
CA ILE A 65 -10.96 -6.28 4.85
C ILE A 65 -10.51 -7.73 4.61
N LYS A 66 -10.49 -8.54 5.66
CA LYS A 66 -10.15 -9.96 5.56
C LYS A 66 -11.06 -10.68 4.57
N GLU A 67 -12.37 -10.50 4.68
CA GLU A 67 -13.32 -11.16 3.79
C GLU A 67 -13.17 -10.69 2.34
N ILE A 68 -12.93 -9.41 2.11
CA ILE A 68 -12.68 -8.88 0.77
C ILE A 68 -11.38 -9.48 0.20
N ALA A 69 -10.33 -9.59 1.00
CA ALA A 69 -9.06 -10.17 0.57
C ALA A 69 -9.23 -11.64 0.15
N ILE A 70 -10.00 -12.40 0.92
CA ILE A 70 -10.33 -13.78 0.59
C ILE A 70 -11.05 -13.84 -0.76
N ASP A 71 -12.06 -12.99 -0.96
CA ASP A 71 -12.82 -12.93 -2.19
C ASP A 71 -11.94 -12.59 -3.40
N LEU A 72 -11.05 -11.63 -3.26
CA LEU A 72 -10.10 -11.25 -4.33
C LEU A 72 -9.17 -12.41 -4.68
N LYS A 73 -8.69 -13.15 -3.69
CA LYS A 73 -7.81 -14.30 -3.93
C LYS A 73 -8.53 -15.46 -4.61
N GLN A 74 -9.83 -15.61 -4.37
CA GLN A 74 -10.66 -16.62 -5.03
C GLN A 74 -10.89 -16.28 -6.50
N LYS A 75 -10.95 -15.01 -6.85
CA LYS A 75 -11.24 -14.55 -8.21
C LYS A 75 -10.00 -14.30 -9.06
N TYR A 76 -8.89 -13.92 -8.44
CA TYR A 76 -7.69 -13.46 -9.14
C TYR A 76 -6.44 -14.16 -8.63
N SER A 77 -5.44 -14.27 -9.51
CA SER A 77 -4.10 -14.71 -9.12
C SER A 77 -3.36 -13.52 -8.50
N VAL A 78 -3.48 -13.37 -7.19
CA VAL A 78 -2.88 -12.27 -6.43
C VAL A 78 -2.27 -12.82 -5.13
N LYS A 79 -1.10 -12.31 -4.77
CA LYS A 79 -0.43 -12.68 -3.52
C LYS A 79 -1.19 -12.14 -2.32
N THR A 80 -1.12 -12.85 -1.18
CA THR A 80 -1.85 -12.45 0.04
C THR A 80 -1.56 -11.02 0.49
N PRO A 81 -0.31 -10.53 0.55
CA PRO A 81 -0.08 -9.14 0.94
C PRO A 81 -0.75 -8.14 -0.01
N ASP A 82 -0.68 -8.38 -1.30
CA ASP A 82 -1.29 -7.51 -2.30
C ASP A 82 -2.82 -7.55 -2.23
N ALA A 83 -3.39 -8.73 -1.98
CA ALA A 83 -4.84 -8.87 -1.79
C ALA A 83 -5.32 -8.05 -0.59
N ILE A 84 -4.56 -8.02 0.50
CA ILE A 84 -4.91 -7.24 1.71
C ILE A 84 -4.82 -5.75 1.44
N ILE A 85 -3.79 -5.29 0.73
CA ILE A 85 -3.66 -3.88 0.35
C ILE A 85 -4.82 -3.46 -0.54
N ALA A 86 -5.15 -4.25 -1.55
CA ALA A 86 -6.26 -3.97 -2.45
C ALA A 86 -7.61 -4.01 -1.72
N ALA A 87 -7.81 -4.98 -0.85
CA ALA A 87 -9.03 -5.11 -0.04
C ALA A 87 -9.21 -3.91 0.89
N THR A 88 -8.14 -3.38 1.44
CA THR A 88 -8.18 -2.20 2.30
C THR A 88 -8.65 -0.98 1.49
N ALA A 89 -8.10 -0.79 0.31
CA ALA A 89 -8.52 0.29 -0.58
C ALA A 89 -10.00 0.15 -0.97
N GLN A 90 -10.43 -1.04 -1.34
CA GLN A 90 -11.82 -1.31 -1.70
C GLN A 90 -12.77 -1.03 -0.54
N ASN A 91 -12.45 -1.52 0.65
CA ASN A 91 -13.30 -1.35 1.84
C ASN A 91 -13.47 0.11 2.23
N LEU A 92 -12.44 0.92 2.07
CA LEU A 92 -12.45 2.34 2.44
C LEU A 92 -12.89 3.25 1.28
N GLY A 93 -13.14 2.70 0.10
CA GLY A 93 -13.50 3.48 -1.08
C GLY A 93 -12.36 4.39 -1.55
N LEU A 94 -11.12 3.98 -1.35
CA LEU A 94 -9.92 4.74 -1.72
C LEU A 94 -9.33 4.24 -3.03
N ILE A 95 -8.71 5.15 -3.77
CA ILE A 95 -7.93 4.78 -4.95
C ILE A 95 -6.61 4.16 -4.48
N LEU A 96 -6.27 2.99 -5.02
CA LEU A 96 -4.98 2.36 -4.80
C LEU A 96 -3.96 2.93 -5.78
N ILE A 97 -2.92 3.56 -5.24
CA ILE A 97 -1.82 4.13 -6.02
C ILE A 97 -0.66 3.13 -5.99
N THR A 98 -0.26 2.65 -7.15
CA THR A 98 0.76 1.61 -7.28
C THR A 98 1.52 1.78 -8.59
N ALA A 99 2.75 1.27 -8.65
CA ALA A 99 3.50 1.14 -9.90
C ALA A 99 3.36 -0.28 -10.49
N ASP A 100 2.75 -1.20 -9.76
CA ASP A 100 2.57 -2.58 -10.19
C ASP A 100 1.31 -2.72 -11.06
N LYS A 101 1.52 -2.96 -12.35
CA LYS A 101 0.42 -3.13 -13.31
C LYS A 101 -0.43 -4.37 -13.04
N GLY A 102 0.07 -5.32 -12.25
CA GLY A 102 -0.69 -6.50 -11.85
C GLY A 102 -1.97 -6.19 -11.08
N PHE A 103 -2.05 -5.04 -10.42
CA PHE A 103 -3.28 -4.62 -9.74
C PHE A 103 -4.40 -4.19 -10.69
N ALA A 104 -4.08 -3.86 -11.94
CA ALA A 104 -5.08 -3.37 -12.90
C ALA A 104 -6.16 -4.40 -13.22
N LYS A 105 -5.87 -5.69 -13.02
CA LYS A 105 -6.84 -6.79 -13.24
C LYS A 105 -7.95 -6.84 -12.20
N LEU A 106 -7.79 -6.18 -11.05
CA LEU A 106 -8.73 -6.21 -9.94
C LEU A 106 -9.89 -5.24 -10.21
N ASN A 107 -10.95 -5.72 -10.84
CA ASN A 107 -12.05 -4.86 -11.29
C ASN A 107 -12.80 -4.17 -10.15
N GLU A 108 -12.77 -4.72 -8.93
CA GLU A 108 -13.47 -4.18 -7.77
C GLU A 108 -12.72 -3.05 -7.10
N VAL A 109 -11.48 -2.78 -7.51
CA VAL A 109 -10.59 -1.80 -6.89
C VAL A 109 -10.29 -0.68 -7.89
N ASP A 110 -10.43 0.57 -7.44
CA ASP A 110 -9.99 1.72 -8.22
C ASP A 110 -8.47 1.83 -8.12
N VAL A 111 -7.79 1.67 -9.25
CA VAL A 111 -6.32 1.63 -9.29
C VAL A 111 -5.78 2.76 -10.15
N LEU A 112 -4.80 3.47 -9.63
CA LEU A 112 -4.00 4.44 -10.37
C LEU A 112 -2.58 3.89 -10.51
N ILE A 113 -2.19 3.57 -11.75
CA ILE A 113 -0.85 3.09 -12.04
C ILE A 113 0.08 4.30 -12.25
N VAL A 114 1.14 4.37 -11.45
CA VAL A 114 2.15 5.42 -11.56
C VAL A 114 3.33 4.86 -12.36
N GLU A 115 3.78 5.60 -13.35
CA GLU A 115 5.00 5.27 -14.11
C GLU A 115 6.19 5.95 -13.43
N LEU A 116 7.19 5.13 -13.09
CA LEU A 116 8.38 5.58 -12.38
C LEU A 116 9.60 5.66 -13.29
#